data_366899ac6af14b5d74e21c2069b2414c
#
_entry.id   366899ac6af14b5d74e21c2069b2414c
#
_cell.length_a   1.000
_cell.length_b   1.000
_cell.length_c   1.000
_cell.angle_alpha   90.00
_cell.angle_beta   90.00
_cell.angle_gamma   90.00
#
_symmetry.space_group_name_H-M   'P 1'
#
loop_
_entity.id
_entity.type
_entity.pdbx_description
1 polymer ?
#
loop_
_entity_poly.entity_id
_entity_poly.type
_entity_poly.pdbx_seq_one_letter_code
_entity_poly.pdbx_strand_id
1 'polypeptide(L)'
;NEAAIKNFADQGVHYVSNFTTGPTQLLSREQITNLDELKGKKIRATGSFGKAFEAEGAAAVSMSQPDVYQALSTGTIDGTASYAYVINSYKQYEVATHLTTIDMGQNLGWGIVMNSRVWSSLTPEQQTMMAELGHDATLYMAQKMYEDRTQILDKLRAGVDGITIVEHD
;
A
#
# COMPACT_ATOMS: atom_id res chain seq x y z
N ASN A 1 -7.35 5.75 19.43
CA ASN A 1 -8.07 7.03 19.24
C ASN A 1 -9.56 6.79 19.49
N GLU A 2 -10.08 7.26 20.62
CA GLU A 2 -11.46 7.04 21.08
C GLU A 2 -12.51 7.55 20.06
N ALA A 3 -12.23 8.68 19.39
CA ALA A 3 -13.14 9.23 18.40
C ALA A 3 -13.31 8.29 17.17
N ALA A 4 -12.26 7.62 16.74
CA ALA A 4 -12.34 6.64 15.66
C ALA A 4 -13.12 5.39 16.09
N ILE A 5 -12.87 4.88 17.31
CA ILE A 5 -13.59 3.73 17.86
C ILE A 5 -15.10 4.05 17.97
N LYS A 6 -15.42 5.25 18.46
CA LYS A 6 -16.80 5.71 18.53
C LYS A 6 -17.46 5.76 17.14
N ASN A 7 -16.77 6.28 16.13
CA ASN A 7 -17.29 6.34 14.76
C ASN A 7 -17.61 4.93 14.20
N PHE A 8 -16.78 3.94 14.46
CA PHE A 8 -17.08 2.56 14.10
C PHE A 8 -18.32 2.02 14.83
N ALA A 9 -18.43 2.30 16.13
CA ALA A 9 -19.58 1.89 16.92
C ALA A 9 -20.88 2.50 16.42
N ASP A 10 -20.88 3.77 16.04
CA ASP A 10 -22.03 4.49 15.48
C ASP A 10 -22.50 3.88 14.14
N GLN A 11 -21.61 3.17 13.43
CA GLN A 11 -21.91 2.43 12.20
C GLN A 11 -22.28 0.96 12.43
N GLY A 12 -22.44 0.53 13.67
CA GLY A 12 -22.83 -0.83 14.04
C GLY A 12 -21.71 -1.87 13.93
N VAL A 13 -20.44 -1.43 13.96
CA VAL A 13 -19.27 -2.31 13.96
C VAL A 13 -18.39 -2.06 15.16
N HIS A 14 -17.80 -3.12 15.70
CA HIS A 14 -16.80 -3.09 16.73
C HIS A 14 -15.41 -3.16 16.12
N TYR A 15 -14.54 -2.24 16.54
CA TYR A 15 -13.14 -2.23 16.11
C TYR A 15 -12.34 -3.29 16.87
N VAL A 16 -11.64 -4.15 16.15
CA VAL A 16 -10.82 -5.24 16.70
C VAL A 16 -9.34 -4.89 16.64
N SER A 17 -8.84 -4.57 15.45
CA SER A 17 -7.43 -4.25 15.24
C SER A 17 -7.23 -3.40 14.00
N ASN A 18 -6.02 -2.93 13.79
CA ASN A 18 -5.63 -2.28 12.55
C ASN A 18 -4.28 -2.82 12.07
N PHE A 19 -4.04 -2.66 10.80
CA PHE A 19 -2.71 -2.83 10.21
C PHE A 19 -2.44 -1.72 9.23
N THR A 20 -1.19 -1.54 8.94
CA THR A 20 -0.71 -0.50 8.05
C THR A 20 0.06 -1.12 6.89
N THR A 21 0.11 -0.42 5.77
CA THR A 21 0.96 -0.77 4.65
C THR A 21 2.35 -0.17 4.86
N GLY A 22 3.37 -0.69 4.21
CA GLY A 22 4.65 0.00 4.13
C GLY A 22 4.55 1.35 3.40
N PRO A 23 5.61 2.16 3.39
CA PRO A 23 5.62 3.41 2.64
C PRO A 23 5.48 3.15 1.14
N THR A 24 4.83 4.11 0.46
CA THR A 24 4.59 4.06 -0.98
C THR A 24 5.86 4.39 -1.75
N GLN A 25 6.13 3.60 -2.78
CA GLN A 25 7.20 3.79 -3.75
C GLN A 25 6.62 4.10 -5.12
N LEU A 26 7.43 4.67 -6.01
CA LEU A 26 7.07 4.86 -7.41
C LEU A 26 7.78 3.80 -8.26
N LEU A 27 7.01 2.96 -8.94
CA LEU A 27 7.51 2.06 -9.97
C LEU A 27 7.06 2.60 -11.34
N SER A 28 7.99 2.74 -12.28
CA SER A 28 7.71 3.32 -13.60
C SER A 28 8.39 2.56 -14.74
N ARG A 29 7.85 2.70 -15.94
CA ARG A 29 8.39 2.11 -17.16
C ARG A 29 9.64 2.83 -17.65
N GLU A 30 9.74 4.11 -17.36
CA GLU A 30 10.87 4.98 -17.65
C GLU A 30 11.36 5.64 -16.38
N GLN A 31 12.58 6.12 -16.40
CA GLN A 31 13.17 6.83 -15.25
C GLN A 31 12.33 8.06 -14.87
N ILE A 32 12.04 8.19 -13.57
CA ILE A 32 11.44 9.37 -12.95
C ILE A 32 12.19 9.60 -11.63
N THR A 33 13.04 10.60 -11.59
CA THR A 33 13.93 10.92 -10.45
C THR A 33 13.66 12.30 -9.85
N ASN A 34 12.82 13.08 -10.48
CA ASN A 34 12.46 14.42 -10.00
C ASN A 34 11.02 14.78 -10.39
N LEU A 35 10.49 15.82 -9.78
CA LEU A 35 9.09 16.24 -9.97
C LEU A 35 8.81 16.75 -11.40
N ASP A 36 9.80 17.31 -12.09
CA ASP A 36 9.60 17.78 -13.45
C ASP A 36 9.33 16.62 -14.43
N GLU A 37 9.92 15.46 -14.20
CA GLU A 37 9.72 14.25 -14.99
C GLU A 37 8.34 13.60 -14.77
N LEU A 38 7.61 13.98 -13.72
CA LEU A 38 6.22 13.56 -13.50
C LEU A 38 5.23 14.25 -14.43
N LYS A 39 5.56 15.43 -14.97
CA LYS A 39 4.64 16.23 -15.78
C LYS A 39 4.16 15.46 -17.00
N GLY A 40 2.84 15.33 -17.12
CA GLY A 40 2.19 14.61 -18.21
C GLY A 40 2.23 13.08 -18.12
N LYS A 41 2.95 12.50 -17.16
CA LYS A 41 2.96 11.05 -16.95
C LYS A 41 1.64 10.57 -16.33
N LYS A 42 1.17 9.44 -16.78
CA LYS A 42 -0.02 8.76 -16.23
C LYS A 42 0.42 7.84 -15.09
N ILE A 43 0.20 8.28 -13.88
CA ILE A 43 0.61 7.52 -12.68
C ILE A 43 -0.63 6.91 -12.02
N ARG A 44 -0.65 5.59 -11.90
CA ARG A 44 -1.69 4.95 -11.08
C ARG A 44 -1.43 5.30 -9.62
N ALA A 45 -2.37 6.05 -9.06
CA ALA A 45 -2.37 6.41 -7.65
C ALA A 45 -3.80 6.58 -7.16
N THR A 46 -4.05 6.36 -5.88
CA THR A 46 -5.40 6.45 -5.29
C THR A 46 -5.43 7.40 -4.11
N GLY A 47 -6.60 7.97 -3.87
CA GLY A 47 -6.83 8.83 -2.69
C GLY A 47 -5.94 10.06 -2.67
N SER A 48 -5.33 10.35 -1.52
CA SER A 48 -4.46 11.53 -1.32
C SER A 48 -3.19 11.48 -2.16
N PHE A 49 -2.66 10.30 -2.46
CA PHE A 49 -1.49 10.16 -3.35
C PHE A 49 -1.81 10.59 -4.78
N GLY A 50 -3.01 10.24 -5.28
CA GLY A 50 -3.44 10.75 -6.60
C GLY A 50 -3.41 12.28 -6.66
N LYS A 51 -3.97 12.93 -5.66
CA LYS A 51 -3.96 14.41 -5.56
C LYS A 51 -2.55 14.99 -5.47
N ALA A 52 -1.63 14.32 -4.77
CA ALA A 52 -0.25 14.76 -4.68
C ALA A 52 0.46 14.69 -6.05
N PHE A 53 0.30 13.60 -6.80
CA PHE A 53 0.85 13.48 -8.14
C PHE A 53 0.23 14.48 -9.13
N GLU A 54 -1.07 14.75 -9.02
CA GLU A 54 -1.76 15.78 -9.83
C GLU A 54 -1.21 17.18 -9.55
N ALA A 55 -0.91 17.50 -8.30
CA ALA A 55 -0.32 18.79 -7.93
C ALA A 55 1.06 19.01 -8.58
N GLU A 56 1.79 17.93 -8.86
CA GLU A 56 3.08 17.96 -9.54
C GLU A 56 2.96 17.79 -11.08
N GLY A 57 1.74 17.84 -11.61
CA GLY A 57 1.47 17.84 -13.05
C GLY A 57 1.37 16.45 -13.69
N ALA A 58 1.33 15.38 -12.93
CA ALA A 58 1.01 14.05 -13.43
C ALA A 58 -0.51 13.89 -13.64
N ALA A 59 -0.90 12.94 -14.49
CA ALA A 59 -2.28 12.49 -14.60
C ALA A 59 -2.49 11.27 -13.66
N ALA A 60 -3.19 11.47 -12.54
CA ALA A 60 -3.50 10.36 -11.64
C ALA A 60 -4.59 9.47 -12.25
N VAL A 61 -4.31 8.17 -12.33
CA VAL A 61 -5.25 7.17 -12.84
C VAL A 61 -5.67 6.25 -11.70
N SER A 62 -6.97 6.20 -11.42
CA SER A 62 -7.52 5.28 -10.42
C SER A 62 -7.94 3.98 -11.09
N MET A 63 -7.35 2.86 -10.65
CA MET A 63 -7.73 1.52 -11.11
C MET A 63 -7.46 0.49 -10.01
N SER A 64 -8.08 -0.67 -10.15
CA SER A 64 -7.89 -1.79 -9.23
C SER A 64 -6.50 -2.39 -9.37
N GLN A 65 -5.97 -2.99 -8.32
CA GLN A 65 -4.60 -3.50 -8.30
C GLN A 65 -4.35 -4.64 -9.31
N PRO A 66 -5.29 -5.58 -9.54
CA PRO A 66 -5.12 -6.60 -10.58
C PRO A 66 -4.93 -6.05 -12.00
N ASP A 67 -5.45 -4.87 -12.30
CA ASP A 67 -5.40 -4.28 -13.66
C ASP A 67 -4.07 -3.55 -13.93
N VAL A 68 -3.30 -3.24 -12.87
CA VAL A 68 -2.08 -2.41 -12.96
C VAL A 68 -1.01 -3.08 -13.82
N TYR A 69 -0.78 -4.39 -13.67
CA TYR A 69 0.20 -5.11 -14.48
C TYR A 69 -0.07 -4.94 -15.97
N GLN A 70 -1.32 -5.21 -16.40
CA GLN A 70 -1.72 -5.08 -17.79
C GLN A 70 -1.62 -3.62 -18.28
N ALA A 71 -2.00 -2.65 -17.46
CA ALA A 71 -1.94 -1.23 -17.81
C ALA A 71 -0.49 -0.73 -17.98
N LEU A 72 0.45 -1.19 -17.15
CA LEU A 72 1.88 -0.96 -17.30
C LEU A 72 2.42 -1.62 -18.58
N SER A 73 2.09 -2.90 -18.81
CA SER A 73 2.53 -3.67 -19.96
C SER A 73 2.14 -3.02 -21.28
N THR A 74 0.92 -2.51 -21.39
CA THR A 74 0.39 -1.87 -22.62
C THR A 74 0.75 -0.39 -22.74
N GLY A 75 1.35 0.24 -21.72
CA GLY A 75 1.61 1.67 -21.68
C GLY A 75 0.36 2.53 -21.49
N THR A 76 -0.73 1.95 -21.01
CA THR A 76 -1.92 2.71 -20.61
C THR A 76 -1.62 3.64 -19.45
N ILE A 77 -0.71 3.22 -18.56
CA ILE A 77 -0.08 4.03 -17.52
C ILE A 77 1.45 3.97 -17.65
N ASP A 78 2.12 5.03 -17.23
CA ASP A 78 3.58 5.15 -17.26
C ASP A 78 4.23 4.65 -15.97
N GLY A 79 3.48 4.66 -14.85
CA GLY A 79 3.95 4.21 -13.55
C GLY A 79 2.82 3.96 -12.57
N THR A 80 3.19 3.43 -11.41
CA THR A 80 2.27 3.18 -10.30
C THR A 80 2.90 3.58 -8.98
N ALA A 81 2.15 4.32 -8.16
CA ALA A 81 2.44 4.51 -6.75
C ALA A 81 1.95 3.29 -5.98
N SER A 82 2.86 2.52 -5.41
CA SER A 82 2.55 1.23 -4.81
C SER A 82 3.51 0.87 -3.67
N TYR A 83 3.19 -0.17 -2.95
CA TYR A 83 4.01 -0.70 -1.85
C TYR A 83 4.95 -1.79 -2.37
N ALA A 84 6.13 -1.92 -1.79
CA ALA A 84 7.12 -2.91 -2.21
C ALA A 84 6.53 -4.33 -2.32
N TYR A 85 5.74 -4.77 -1.32
CA TYR A 85 5.13 -6.10 -1.35
C TYR A 85 4.10 -6.26 -2.49
N VAL A 86 3.40 -5.19 -2.87
CA VAL A 86 2.45 -5.21 -4.01
C VAL A 86 3.21 -5.33 -5.32
N ILE A 87 4.28 -4.54 -5.49
CA ILE A 87 5.16 -4.61 -6.67
C ILE A 87 5.66 -6.04 -6.86
N ASN A 88 6.11 -6.69 -5.79
CA ASN A 88 6.59 -8.07 -5.82
C ASN A 88 5.47 -9.09 -6.05
N SER A 89 4.35 -9.00 -5.32
CA SER A 89 3.27 -10.00 -5.40
C SER A 89 2.53 -9.99 -6.73
N TYR A 90 2.37 -8.82 -7.35
CA TYR A 90 1.75 -8.68 -8.67
C TYR A 90 2.78 -8.68 -9.81
N LYS A 91 4.05 -8.96 -9.50
CA LYS A 91 5.15 -9.02 -10.47
C LYS A 91 5.25 -7.78 -11.37
N GLN A 92 4.87 -6.62 -10.86
CA GLN A 92 4.84 -5.38 -11.63
C GLN A 92 6.23 -4.99 -12.16
N TYR A 93 7.30 -5.45 -11.50
CA TYR A 93 8.68 -5.28 -11.92
C TYR A 93 9.02 -5.93 -13.28
N GLU A 94 8.22 -6.89 -13.77
CA GLU A 94 8.41 -7.51 -15.09
C GLU A 94 8.10 -6.54 -16.25
N VAL A 95 7.25 -5.55 -16.00
CA VAL A 95 6.72 -4.60 -17.01
C VAL A 95 7.07 -3.15 -16.73
N ALA A 96 7.69 -2.86 -15.58
CA ALA A 96 8.20 -1.55 -15.19
C ALA A 96 9.45 -1.75 -14.33
N THR A 97 10.60 -1.26 -14.79
CA THR A 97 11.91 -1.60 -14.24
C THR A 97 12.63 -0.44 -13.55
N HIS A 98 11.99 0.72 -13.44
CA HIS A 98 12.52 1.86 -12.70
C HIS A 98 11.79 2.01 -11.38
N LEU A 99 12.51 1.89 -10.28
CA LEU A 99 12.00 2.03 -8.92
C LEU A 99 12.57 3.31 -8.30
N THR A 100 11.72 4.26 -7.99
CA THR A 100 12.10 5.46 -7.23
C THR A 100 11.62 5.33 -5.79
N THR A 101 12.55 5.33 -4.85
CA THR A 101 12.29 5.21 -3.42
C THR A 101 11.86 6.57 -2.85
N ILE A 102 10.60 6.91 -3.07
CA ILE A 102 10.03 8.18 -2.61
C ILE A 102 9.58 8.16 -1.14
N ASP A 103 9.46 6.99 -0.55
CA ASP A 103 9.01 6.76 0.83
C ASP A 103 7.84 7.67 1.26
N MET A 104 6.84 7.80 0.40
CA MET A 104 5.77 8.79 0.49
C MET A 104 4.78 8.52 1.64
N GLY A 105 5.23 7.75 2.64
CA GLY A 105 4.44 7.44 3.83
C GLY A 105 3.27 6.50 3.54
N GLN A 106 2.32 6.50 4.46
CA GLN A 106 1.15 5.62 4.45
C GLN A 106 -0.11 6.46 4.55
N ASN A 107 -1.01 6.32 3.59
CA ASN A 107 -2.28 7.03 3.61
C ASN A 107 -3.49 6.13 3.92
N LEU A 108 -3.27 4.82 4.03
CA LEU A 108 -4.33 3.85 4.28
C LEU A 108 -4.12 3.18 5.63
N GLY A 109 -5.08 3.35 6.53
CA GLY A 109 -5.26 2.50 7.69
C GLY A 109 -6.30 1.43 7.36
N TRP A 110 -5.92 0.17 7.47
CA TRP A 110 -6.84 -0.95 7.33
C TRP A 110 -7.30 -1.37 8.72
N GLY A 111 -8.60 -1.51 8.91
CA GLY A 111 -9.18 -1.97 10.17
C GLY A 111 -9.79 -3.36 10.03
N ILE A 112 -9.60 -4.18 11.04
CA ILE A 112 -10.38 -5.38 11.24
C ILE A 112 -11.53 -5.01 12.16
N VAL A 113 -12.73 -5.19 11.70
CA VAL A 113 -13.94 -4.87 12.44
C VAL A 113 -14.86 -6.09 12.53
N MET A 114 -15.65 -6.15 13.56
CA MET A 114 -16.66 -7.19 13.77
C MET A 114 -18.04 -6.53 13.86
N ASN A 115 -19.06 -7.17 13.35
CA ASN A 115 -20.44 -6.70 13.56
C ASN A 115 -20.73 -6.57 15.06
N SER A 116 -21.29 -5.44 15.51
CA SER A 116 -21.52 -5.18 16.93
C SER A 116 -22.44 -6.19 17.62
N ARG A 117 -23.40 -6.77 16.89
CA ARG A 117 -24.27 -7.82 17.46
C ARG A 117 -23.50 -9.11 17.70
N VAL A 118 -22.59 -9.47 16.78
CA VAL A 118 -21.71 -10.63 16.93
C VAL A 118 -20.76 -10.40 18.10
N TRP A 119 -20.13 -9.22 18.17
CA TRP A 119 -19.30 -8.86 19.31
C TRP A 119 -20.04 -9.00 20.65
N SER A 120 -21.26 -8.47 20.74
CA SER A 120 -22.07 -8.52 21.97
C SER A 120 -22.56 -9.93 22.31
N SER A 121 -22.50 -10.89 21.41
CA SER A 121 -22.83 -12.30 21.67
C SER A 121 -21.65 -13.11 22.22
N LEU A 122 -20.43 -12.54 22.18
CA LEU A 122 -19.25 -13.15 22.77
C LEU A 122 -19.29 -13.04 24.29
N THR A 123 -18.73 -14.05 24.97
CA THR A 123 -18.51 -13.95 26.42
C THR A 123 -17.46 -12.89 26.75
N PRO A 124 -17.43 -12.35 27.98
CA PRO A 124 -16.39 -11.41 28.41
C PRO A 124 -14.97 -11.93 28.18
N GLU A 125 -14.73 -13.22 28.42
CA GLU A 125 -13.44 -13.87 28.20
C GLU A 125 -13.07 -13.89 26.70
N GLN A 126 -14.05 -14.18 25.83
CA GLN A 126 -13.84 -14.15 24.37
C GLN A 126 -13.57 -12.73 23.86
N GLN A 127 -14.28 -11.73 24.39
CA GLN A 127 -14.03 -10.32 24.06
C GLN A 127 -12.62 -9.87 24.47
N THR A 128 -12.19 -10.26 25.67
CA THR A 128 -10.82 -9.98 26.15
C THR A 128 -9.78 -10.64 25.25
N MET A 129 -9.93 -11.93 24.96
CA MET A 129 -9.03 -12.66 24.05
C MET A 129 -8.96 -12.00 22.67
N MET A 130 -10.09 -11.61 22.08
CA MET A 130 -10.13 -10.93 20.77
C MET A 130 -9.42 -9.58 20.81
N ALA A 131 -9.54 -8.82 21.89
CA ALA A 131 -8.85 -7.55 22.04
C ALA A 131 -7.32 -7.73 22.17
N GLU A 132 -6.87 -8.71 22.94
CA GLU A 132 -5.44 -9.06 23.06
C GLU A 132 -4.86 -9.54 21.74
N LEU A 133 -5.52 -10.48 21.06
CA LEU A 133 -5.11 -10.95 19.74
C LEU A 133 -5.11 -9.83 18.69
N GLY A 134 -6.06 -8.90 18.76
CA GLY A 134 -6.11 -7.73 17.89
C GLY A 134 -4.92 -6.81 18.09
N HIS A 135 -4.50 -6.59 19.34
CA HIS A 135 -3.30 -5.84 19.68
C HIS A 135 -2.03 -6.53 19.14
N ASP A 136 -1.88 -7.81 19.43
CA ASP A 136 -0.73 -8.61 18.99
C ASP A 136 -0.63 -8.68 17.47
N ALA A 137 -1.77 -8.84 16.78
CA ALA A 137 -1.84 -8.82 15.34
C ALA A 137 -1.39 -7.47 14.75
N THR A 138 -1.75 -6.34 15.39
CA THR A 138 -1.30 -5.01 14.98
C THR A 138 0.23 -4.90 15.06
N LEU A 139 0.84 -5.32 16.16
CA LEU A 139 2.29 -5.28 16.35
C LEU A 139 3.02 -6.22 15.39
N TYR A 140 2.52 -7.45 15.25
CA TYR A 140 3.08 -8.44 14.32
C TYR A 140 3.06 -7.92 12.88
N MET A 141 1.94 -7.35 12.42
CA MET A 141 1.83 -6.81 11.07
C MET A 141 2.74 -5.61 10.85
N ALA A 142 2.88 -4.71 11.83
CA ALA A 142 3.79 -3.58 11.72
C ALA A 142 5.25 -4.03 11.54
N GLN A 143 5.70 -5.00 12.36
CA GLN A 143 7.03 -5.58 12.24
C GLN A 143 7.19 -6.30 10.90
N LYS A 144 6.24 -7.13 10.51
CA LYS A 144 6.28 -7.91 9.28
C LYS A 144 6.33 -7.02 8.03
N MET A 145 5.55 -5.95 7.99
CA MET A 145 5.58 -4.99 6.87
C MET A 145 6.94 -4.29 6.74
N TYR A 146 7.60 -3.98 7.86
CA TYR A 146 8.94 -3.40 7.85
C TYR A 146 9.99 -4.38 7.34
N GLU A 147 9.98 -5.62 7.83
CA GLU A 147 10.89 -6.68 7.40
C GLU A 147 10.71 -7.01 5.91
N ASP A 148 9.46 -7.22 5.48
CA ASP A 148 9.13 -7.56 4.09
C ASP A 148 9.53 -6.42 3.14
N ARG A 149 9.32 -5.14 3.53
CA ARG A 149 9.79 -4.01 2.75
C ARG A 149 11.29 -4.10 2.46
N THR A 150 12.09 -4.27 3.50
CA THR A 150 13.55 -4.34 3.37
C THR A 150 13.97 -5.51 2.47
N GLN A 151 13.48 -6.71 2.77
CA GLN A 151 13.81 -7.92 2.00
C GLN A 151 13.38 -7.81 0.53
N ILE A 152 12.20 -7.23 0.27
CA ILE A 152 11.67 -7.09 -1.10
C ILE A 152 12.47 -6.03 -1.87
N LEU A 153 12.80 -4.89 -1.26
CA LEU A 153 13.64 -3.90 -1.92
C LEU A 153 15.03 -4.47 -2.25
N ASP A 154 15.65 -5.18 -1.32
CA ASP A 154 16.94 -5.83 -1.57
C ASP A 154 16.85 -6.88 -2.69
N LYS A 155 15.78 -7.66 -2.72
CA LYS A 155 15.50 -8.59 -3.82
C LYS A 155 15.36 -7.88 -5.16
N LEU A 156 14.60 -6.79 -5.21
CA LEU A 156 14.42 -5.99 -6.43
C LEU A 156 15.74 -5.38 -6.91
N ARG A 157 16.56 -4.87 -5.99
CA ARG A 157 17.92 -4.33 -6.27
C ARG A 157 18.86 -5.40 -6.83
N ALA A 158 18.82 -6.61 -6.29
CA ALA A 158 19.61 -7.72 -6.77
C ALA A 158 19.18 -8.24 -8.16
N GLY A 159 18.03 -7.81 -8.63
CA GLY A 159 17.38 -8.34 -9.83
C GLY A 159 16.52 -9.57 -9.54
N VAL A 160 15.45 -9.73 -10.30
CA VAL A 160 14.48 -10.82 -10.15
C VAL A 160 14.23 -11.47 -11.51
N ASP A 161 14.34 -12.79 -11.56
CA ASP A 161 14.07 -13.59 -12.76
C ASP A 161 14.87 -13.10 -14.02
N GLY A 162 16.09 -12.58 -13.81
CA GLY A 162 16.92 -12.00 -14.85
C GLY A 162 16.58 -10.56 -15.25
N ILE A 163 15.60 -9.94 -14.60
CA ILE A 163 15.20 -8.55 -14.80
C ILE A 163 16.00 -7.68 -13.82
N THR A 164 16.69 -6.69 -14.34
CA THR A 164 17.39 -5.69 -13.53
C THR A 164 16.46 -4.52 -13.24
N ILE A 165 16.30 -4.19 -11.98
CA ILE A 165 15.57 -3.02 -11.52
C ILE A 165 16.57 -1.88 -11.31
N VAL A 166 16.30 -0.74 -11.93
CA VAL A 166 17.09 0.47 -11.73
C VAL A 166 16.43 1.27 -10.61
N GLU A 167 17.12 1.37 -9.47
CA GLU A 167 16.65 2.17 -8.36
C GLU A 167 17.15 3.61 -8.46
N HIS A 168 16.31 4.53 -8.05
CA HIS A 168 16.56 5.97 -7.99
C HIS A 168 16.16 6.48 -6.60
N ASP A 169 16.90 7.46 -6.09
CA ASP A 169 16.65 8.18 -4.83
C ASP A 169 15.94 9.51 -5.10
#